data_5a88e8018a95c72ef55971732c30b35f
#
_entry.id   5a88e8018a95c72ef55971732c30b35f
#
_cell.length_a   1.000
_cell.length_b   1.000
_cell.length_c   1.000
_cell.angle_alpha   90.00
_cell.angle_beta   90.00
_cell.angle_gamma   90.00
#
_symmetry.space_group_name_H-M   'P 1'
#
loop_
_entity.id
_entity.type
_entity.pdbx_description
1 polymer ?
#
loop_
_entity_poly.entity_id
_entity_poly.type
_entity_poly.pdbx_seq_one_letter_code
_entity_poly.pdbx_strand_id
1 'polypeptide(L)'
;IITDEEKRVIAYHEAGHATVSWILENASPLIKVTIIPRGKALGAAWYLPEERQITTREQMMDELAATLGGRVSEQLTFGEISTGALNDLERVTKQAYAMVAYYGMSENVGTLSYYDSTGQSDMAFTKPYSELTAQQIDAEAKLVIGKAYEMAEKVLRERADGLKELAELLLEREVVFTEDVERIFGRRKKDILREQKEAEAKVKADGAAAKGEPEASAALAAKPAPEEGAPAVVQTETPEAPA
;
A
#
# COMPACT_ATOMS: atom_id res chain seq x y z
N ILE A 1 -3.39 -11.14 -31.91
CA ILE A 1 -4.71 -11.70 -31.55
C ILE A 1 -4.47 -12.59 -30.35
N ILE A 2 -5.12 -12.26 -29.21
CA ILE A 2 -5.04 -13.05 -27.98
C ILE A 2 -5.93 -14.27 -28.14
N THR A 3 -5.42 -15.45 -27.82
CA THR A 3 -6.20 -16.71 -27.83
C THR A 3 -7.15 -16.78 -26.63
N ASP A 4 -8.16 -17.64 -26.67
CA ASP A 4 -9.09 -17.86 -25.56
C ASP A 4 -8.37 -18.41 -24.32
N GLU A 5 -7.33 -19.21 -24.53
CA GLU A 5 -6.48 -19.75 -23.47
C GLU A 5 -5.68 -18.64 -22.78
N GLU A 6 -5.01 -17.78 -23.56
CA GLU A 6 -4.32 -16.60 -23.04
C GLU A 6 -5.28 -15.65 -22.31
N LYS A 7 -6.48 -15.42 -22.87
CA LYS A 7 -7.51 -14.60 -22.22
C LYS A 7 -7.92 -15.16 -20.87
N ARG A 8 -7.99 -16.48 -20.74
CA ARG A 8 -8.28 -17.16 -19.49
C ARG A 8 -7.15 -16.98 -18.47
N VAL A 9 -5.89 -17.12 -18.89
CA VAL A 9 -4.73 -16.88 -18.03
C VAL A 9 -4.74 -15.43 -17.51
N ILE A 10 -4.97 -14.47 -18.40
CA ILE A 10 -5.07 -13.05 -18.03
C ILE A 10 -6.19 -12.81 -17.03
N ALA A 11 -7.37 -13.41 -17.21
CA ALA A 11 -8.50 -13.24 -16.31
C ALA A 11 -8.20 -13.74 -14.88
N TYR A 12 -7.57 -14.90 -14.76
CA TYR A 12 -7.15 -15.42 -13.46
C TYR A 12 -6.00 -14.62 -12.85
N HIS A 13 -5.08 -14.10 -13.65
CA HIS A 13 -4.02 -13.20 -13.20
C HIS A 13 -4.59 -11.94 -12.57
N GLU A 14 -5.44 -11.22 -13.28
CA GLU A 14 -6.06 -9.98 -12.79
C GLU A 14 -7.02 -10.24 -11.62
N ALA A 15 -7.77 -11.35 -11.65
CA ALA A 15 -8.59 -11.77 -10.52
C ALA A 15 -7.75 -12.08 -9.28
N GLY A 16 -6.55 -12.61 -9.45
CA GLY A 16 -5.58 -12.85 -8.38
C GLY A 16 -5.17 -11.57 -7.66
N HIS A 17 -4.76 -10.55 -8.41
CA HIS A 17 -4.46 -9.23 -7.88
C HIS A 17 -5.64 -8.64 -7.10
N ALA A 18 -6.82 -8.67 -7.71
CA ALA A 18 -8.03 -8.13 -7.12
C ALA A 18 -8.42 -8.84 -5.82
N THR A 19 -8.38 -10.18 -5.82
CA THR A 19 -8.73 -11.00 -4.65
C THR A 19 -7.79 -10.70 -3.47
N VAL A 20 -6.47 -10.75 -3.68
CA VAL A 20 -5.50 -10.51 -2.62
C VAL A 20 -5.63 -9.10 -2.07
N SER A 21 -5.74 -8.09 -2.95
CA SER A 21 -5.87 -6.70 -2.54
C SER A 21 -7.20 -6.43 -1.80
N TRP A 22 -8.28 -7.13 -2.16
CA TRP A 22 -9.58 -6.99 -1.47
C TRP A 22 -9.57 -7.54 -0.05
N ILE A 23 -8.90 -8.66 0.14
CA ILE A 23 -8.89 -9.39 1.42
C ILE A 23 -7.88 -8.82 2.41
N LEU A 24 -6.70 -8.37 1.94
CA LEU A 24 -5.68 -7.81 2.81
C LEU A 24 -6.07 -6.39 3.27
N GLU A 25 -5.90 -6.16 4.57
CA GLU A 25 -6.42 -4.96 5.25
C GLU A 25 -5.77 -3.66 4.75
N ASN A 26 -4.45 -3.70 4.49
CA ASN A 26 -3.67 -2.51 4.18
C ASN A 26 -3.43 -2.31 2.69
N ALA A 27 -3.85 -3.24 1.84
CA ALA A 27 -3.74 -3.09 0.40
C ALA A 27 -4.66 -1.95 -0.11
N SER A 28 -4.27 -1.31 -1.20
CA SER A 28 -5.00 -0.20 -1.79
C SER A 28 -6.40 -0.60 -2.24
N PRO A 29 -7.43 0.27 -2.05
CA PRO A 29 -8.79 -0.02 -2.47
C PRO A 29 -8.90 -0.23 -3.98
N LEU A 30 -9.54 -1.31 -4.39
CA LEU A 30 -9.79 -1.65 -5.78
C LEU A 30 -10.95 -0.82 -6.32
N ILE A 31 -10.80 -0.23 -7.51
CA ILE A 31 -11.86 0.49 -8.23
C ILE A 31 -12.49 -0.42 -9.28
N LYS A 32 -11.66 -1.06 -10.09
CA LYS A 32 -12.08 -1.97 -11.17
C LYS A 32 -10.95 -2.90 -11.60
N VAL A 33 -11.34 -3.99 -12.21
CA VAL A 33 -10.45 -4.95 -12.87
C VAL A 33 -10.87 -5.08 -14.33
N THR A 34 -9.92 -5.20 -15.24
CA THR A 34 -10.21 -5.38 -16.67
C THR A 34 -9.19 -6.28 -17.32
N ILE A 35 -9.66 -7.05 -18.29
CA ILE A 35 -8.83 -7.86 -19.20
C ILE A 35 -8.79 -7.27 -20.62
N ILE A 36 -9.26 -6.04 -20.78
CA ILE A 36 -9.16 -5.30 -22.05
C ILE A 36 -7.71 -4.78 -22.18
N PRO A 37 -6.99 -5.20 -23.25
CA PRO A 37 -5.62 -4.74 -23.45
C PRO A 37 -5.52 -3.23 -23.63
N ARG A 38 -4.48 -2.63 -23.00
CA ARG A 38 -4.15 -1.21 -23.18
C ARG A 38 -2.65 -1.04 -23.36
N GLY A 39 -2.23 -0.67 -24.55
CA GLY A 39 -0.82 -0.54 -24.90
C GLY A 39 -0.09 -1.88 -24.80
N LYS A 40 0.87 -1.99 -23.89
CA LYS A 40 1.61 -3.23 -23.62
C LYS A 40 0.98 -4.10 -22.53
N ALA A 41 0.03 -3.58 -21.77
CA ALA A 41 -0.66 -4.33 -20.71
C ALA A 41 -1.80 -5.15 -21.31
N LEU A 42 -1.86 -6.42 -20.95
CA LEU A 42 -2.90 -7.38 -21.41
C LEU A 42 -4.15 -7.31 -20.53
N GLY A 43 -4.02 -6.82 -19.30
CA GLY A 43 -5.08 -6.55 -18.33
C GLY A 43 -4.64 -5.46 -17.35
N ALA A 44 -5.49 -5.08 -16.42
CA ALA A 44 -5.13 -4.18 -15.32
C ALA A 44 -6.14 -4.23 -14.18
N ALA A 45 -5.65 -4.24 -12.95
CA ALA A 45 -6.39 -3.89 -11.75
C ALA A 45 -6.14 -2.42 -11.39
N TRP A 46 -7.20 -1.65 -11.21
CA TRP A 46 -7.14 -0.22 -10.92
C TRP A 46 -7.45 0.02 -9.46
N TYR A 47 -6.57 0.74 -8.79
CA TYR A 47 -6.67 1.04 -7.37
C TYR A 47 -6.85 2.53 -7.14
N LEU A 48 -7.55 2.88 -6.06
CA LEU A 48 -7.60 4.24 -5.58
C LEU A 48 -6.32 4.50 -4.77
N PRO A 49 -5.44 5.42 -5.22
CA PRO A 49 -4.28 5.78 -4.42
C PRO A 49 -4.73 6.36 -3.08
N GLU A 50 -4.29 5.78 -1.98
CA GLU A 50 -4.41 6.44 -0.69
C GLU A 50 -3.28 7.44 -0.54
N GLU A 51 -3.59 8.71 -0.28
CA GLU A 51 -2.59 9.73 0.04
C GLU A 51 -1.96 9.41 1.39
N ARG A 52 -0.85 8.68 1.35
CA ARG A 52 -0.06 8.35 2.53
C ARG A 52 1.29 9.03 2.43
N GLN A 53 1.67 9.77 3.46
CA GLN A 53 3.02 10.33 3.58
C GLN A 53 3.99 9.34 4.24
N ILE A 54 3.46 8.39 5.00
CA ILE A 54 4.24 7.37 5.72
C ILE A 54 3.58 6.01 5.48
N THR A 55 4.39 5.00 5.15
CA THR A 55 3.94 3.62 4.92
C THR A 55 4.64 2.69 5.90
N THR A 56 3.87 1.85 6.60
CA THR A 56 4.41 0.87 7.54
C THR A 56 4.93 -0.37 6.81
N ARG A 57 5.70 -1.20 7.52
CA ARG A 57 6.19 -2.48 6.99
C ARG A 57 5.04 -3.41 6.61
N GLU A 58 4.00 -3.50 7.45
CA GLU A 58 2.81 -4.32 7.19
C GLU A 58 2.07 -3.86 5.94
N GLN A 59 1.94 -2.56 5.75
CA GLN A 59 1.32 -1.99 4.54
C GLN A 59 2.12 -2.34 3.29
N MET A 60 3.44 -2.25 3.35
CA MET A 60 4.30 -2.64 2.23
C MET A 60 4.22 -4.13 1.94
N MET A 61 4.13 -4.98 2.97
CA MET A 61 3.96 -6.44 2.80
C MET A 61 2.63 -6.78 2.15
N ASP A 62 1.52 -6.16 2.55
CA ASP A 62 0.21 -6.35 1.94
C ASP A 62 0.21 -5.93 0.47
N GLU A 63 0.89 -4.84 0.13
CA GLU A 63 1.03 -4.38 -1.26
C GLU A 63 1.91 -5.32 -2.11
N LEU A 64 2.99 -5.85 -1.55
CA LEU A 64 3.80 -6.87 -2.20
C LEU A 64 2.98 -8.13 -2.49
N ALA A 65 2.22 -8.60 -1.49
CA ALA A 65 1.37 -9.78 -1.64
C ALA A 65 0.28 -9.55 -2.70
N ALA A 66 -0.38 -8.38 -2.72
CA ALA A 66 -1.36 -8.02 -3.73
C ALA A 66 -0.74 -7.97 -5.14
N THR A 67 0.49 -7.42 -5.26
CA THR A 67 1.21 -7.38 -6.53
C THR A 67 1.63 -8.78 -7.01
N LEU A 68 1.89 -9.72 -6.11
CA LEU A 68 2.20 -11.12 -6.45
C LEU A 68 0.94 -11.95 -6.74
N GLY A 69 -0.24 -11.42 -6.42
CA GLY A 69 -1.53 -12.13 -6.54
C GLY A 69 -1.77 -12.74 -7.93
N GLY A 70 -1.40 -12.03 -9.00
CA GLY A 70 -1.53 -12.53 -10.37
C GLY A 70 -0.66 -13.78 -10.61
N ARG A 71 0.62 -13.71 -10.29
CA ARG A 71 1.57 -14.82 -10.41
C ARG A 71 1.15 -16.04 -9.59
N VAL A 72 0.71 -15.82 -8.36
CA VAL A 72 0.26 -16.90 -7.46
C VAL A 72 -1.03 -17.54 -7.98
N SER A 73 -1.96 -16.73 -8.50
CA SER A 73 -3.20 -17.21 -9.11
C SER A 73 -2.95 -18.12 -10.32
N GLU A 74 -2.02 -17.75 -11.21
CA GLU A 74 -1.59 -18.60 -12.33
C GLU A 74 -1.09 -19.96 -11.82
N GLN A 75 -0.14 -19.94 -10.89
CA GLN A 75 0.46 -21.15 -10.33
C GLN A 75 -0.57 -22.08 -9.67
N LEU A 76 -1.51 -21.52 -8.90
CA LEU A 76 -2.52 -22.31 -8.20
C LEU A 76 -3.58 -22.88 -9.15
N THR A 77 -3.92 -22.16 -10.21
CA THR A 77 -5.01 -22.52 -11.12
C THR A 77 -4.55 -23.43 -12.25
N PHE A 78 -3.40 -23.15 -12.83
CA PHE A 78 -2.90 -23.85 -14.02
C PHE A 78 -1.70 -24.78 -13.74
N GLY A 79 -1.06 -24.64 -12.57
CA GLY A 79 0.18 -25.35 -12.25
C GLY A 79 1.41 -24.81 -13.01
N GLU A 80 1.21 -23.77 -13.82
CA GLU A 80 2.22 -23.15 -14.66
C GLU A 80 2.28 -21.64 -14.41
N ILE A 81 3.38 -21.02 -14.78
CA ILE A 81 3.62 -19.59 -14.66
C ILE A 81 3.96 -19.00 -16.01
N SER A 82 3.49 -17.78 -16.27
CA SER A 82 3.68 -17.10 -17.55
C SER A 82 4.65 -15.92 -17.45
N THR A 83 5.01 -15.35 -18.58
CA THR A 83 5.79 -14.11 -18.67
C THR A 83 4.95 -12.85 -18.35
N GLY A 84 3.65 -12.98 -18.20
CA GLY A 84 2.72 -11.86 -17.95
C GLY A 84 3.03 -11.09 -16.67
N ALA A 85 3.59 -11.75 -15.66
CA ALA A 85 3.96 -11.14 -14.38
C ALA A 85 5.30 -10.35 -14.39
N LEU A 86 5.89 -10.06 -15.56
CA LEU A 86 7.20 -9.39 -15.62
C LEU A 86 7.22 -8.05 -14.87
N ASN A 87 6.23 -7.20 -15.12
CA ASN A 87 6.15 -5.89 -14.49
C ASN A 87 5.89 -5.97 -12.98
N ASP A 88 5.08 -6.94 -12.55
CA ASP A 88 4.80 -7.18 -11.13
C ASP A 88 6.06 -7.64 -10.40
N LEU A 89 6.81 -8.56 -10.98
CA LEU A 89 8.07 -9.05 -10.41
C LEU A 89 9.12 -7.93 -10.35
N GLU A 90 9.21 -7.07 -11.36
CA GLU A 90 10.10 -5.91 -11.33
C GLU A 90 9.74 -4.97 -10.18
N ARG A 91 8.46 -4.67 -10.03
CA ARG A 91 7.94 -3.79 -8.99
C ARG A 91 8.16 -4.36 -7.59
N VAL A 92 7.84 -5.64 -7.40
CA VAL A 92 8.04 -6.36 -6.14
C VAL A 92 9.52 -6.40 -5.76
N THR A 93 10.41 -6.67 -6.73
CA THR A 93 11.86 -6.70 -6.51
C THR A 93 12.36 -5.35 -6.04
N LYS A 94 12.03 -4.26 -6.75
CA LYS A 94 12.44 -2.90 -6.38
C LYS A 94 11.95 -2.53 -4.98
N GLN A 95 10.70 -2.86 -4.65
CA GLN A 95 10.10 -2.55 -3.36
C GLN A 95 10.75 -3.37 -2.22
N ALA A 96 11.03 -4.65 -2.42
CA ALA A 96 11.70 -5.49 -1.43
C ALA A 96 13.13 -4.99 -1.15
N TYR A 97 13.88 -4.62 -2.17
CA TYR A 97 15.21 -4.00 -1.99
C TYR A 97 15.13 -2.66 -1.25
N ALA A 98 14.13 -1.82 -1.55
CA ALA A 98 13.92 -0.56 -0.84
C ALA A 98 13.62 -0.79 0.64
N MET A 99 12.78 -1.77 0.99
CA MET A 99 12.49 -2.14 2.38
C MET A 99 13.74 -2.52 3.15
N VAL A 100 14.62 -3.31 2.53
CA VAL A 100 15.82 -3.84 3.14
C VAL A 100 16.96 -2.82 3.17
N ALA A 101 17.26 -2.19 2.03
CA ALA A 101 18.45 -1.36 1.85
C ALA A 101 18.22 0.13 2.13
N TYR A 102 16.98 0.65 2.01
CA TYR A 102 16.72 2.08 2.15
C TYR A 102 15.96 2.42 3.42
N TYR A 103 14.98 1.60 3.81
CA TYR A 103 14.09 1.91 4.94
C TYR A 103 14.50 1.23 6.24
N GLY A 104 15.56 0.39 6.25
CA GLY A 104 16.04 -0.30 7.43
C GLY A 104 14.99 -1.24 8.05
N MET A 105 14.15 -1.88 7.22
CA MET A 105 13.05 -2.74 7.66
C MET A 105 13.43 -4.22 7.75
N SER A 106 14.72 -4.57 7.67
CA SER A 106 15.26 -5.92 7.85
C SER A 106 16.00 -6.02 9.19
N GLU A 107 15.71 -7.08 9.94
CA GLU A 107 16.41 -7.34 11.21
C GLU A 107 17.89 -7.74 10.99
N ASN A 108 18.16 -8.48 9.92
CA ASN A 108 19.50 -9.01 9.65
C ASN A 108 20.45 -7.96 9.06
N VAL A 109 19.95 -7.04 8.23
CA VAL A 109 20.73 -5.91 7.72
C VAL A 109 20.78 -4.78 8.73
N GLY A 110 19.75 -4.67 9.59
CA GLY A 110 19.67 -3.70 10.65
C GLY A 110 19.06 -2.36 10.23
N THR A 111 19.07 -1.42 11.18
CA THR A 111 18.49 -0.08 10.99
C THR A 111 19.52 0.83 10.29
N LEU A 112 19.84 0.48 9.07
CA LEU A 112 20.77 1.21 8.19
C LEU A 112 20.04 1.63 6.92
N SER A 113 20.47 2.76 6.33
CA SER A 113 19.99 3.19 5.02
C SER A 113 21.18 3.39 4.08
N TYR A 114 21.11 2.73 2.96
CA TYR A 114 22.04 2.88 1.84
C TYR A 114 21.47 3.74 0.71
N TYR A 115 20.40 4.50 1.02
CA TYR A 115 19.81 5.43 0.08
C TYR A 115 20.70 6.66 -0.12
N ASP A 116 20.95 7.02 -1.36
CA ASP A 116 21.68 8.23 -1.73
C ASP A 116 20.69 9.30 -2.24
N SER A 117 20.44 10.31 -1.41
CA SER A 117 19.56 11.44 -1.75
C SER A 117 20.15 12.38 -2.79
N THR A 118 21.46 12.30 -3.07
CA THR A 118 22.16 13.14 -4.05
C THR A 118 22.02 12.60 -5.47
N GLY A 119 21.66 11.31 -5.63
CA GLY A 119 21.58 10.62 -6.92
C GLY A 119 22.94 10.40 -7.59
N GLN A 120 24.04 10.69 -6.90
CA GLN A 120 25.39 10.52 -7.47
C GLN A 120 25.86 9.06 -7.46
N SER A 121 25.27 8.22 -6.61
CA SER A 121 25.59 6.79 -6.55
C SER A 121 25.24 6.04 -7.83
N ASP A 122 24.25 6.49 -8.59
CA ASP A 122 23.89 5.90 -9.88
C ASP A 122 25.00 6.10 -10.94
N MET A 123 25.87 7.10 -10.73
CA MET A 123 27.05 7.36 -11.57
C MET A 123 28.32 6.72 -10.99
N ALA A 124 28.30 6.25 -9.74
CA ALA A 124 29.42 5.57 -9.12
C ALA A 124 29.32 4.07 -9.40
N PHE A 125 30.39 3.49 -10.01
CA PHE A 125 30.49 2.05 -10.24
C PHE A 125 30.70 1.25 -8.94
N THR A 126 30.60 1.87 -7.77
CA THR A 126 30.85 1.26 -6.47
C THR A 126 29.60 1.27 -5.62
N LYS A 127 29.22 0.11 -5.07
CA LYS A 127 28.17 -0.01 -4.06
C LYS A 127 28.63 0.62 -2.75
N PRO A 128 27.74 1.30 -1.98
CA PRO A 128 28.12 1.93 -0.70
C PRO A 128 28.32 0.92 0.45
N TYR A 129 28.43 -0.37 0.16
CA TYR A 129 28.57 -1.47 1.13
C TYR A 129 29.42 -2.60 0.58
N SER A 130 29.91 -3.47 1.48
CA SER A 130 30.74 -4.63 1.14
C SER A 130 29.97 -5.72 0.39
N GLU A 131 30.69 -6.63 -0.26
CA GLU A 131 30.06 -7.81 -0.93
C GLU A 131 29.31 -8.70 0.07
N LEU A 132 29.76 -8.80 1.33
CA LEU A 132 29.04 -9.54 2.36
C LEU A 132 27.70 -8.90 2.66
N THR A 133 27.66 -7.58 2.80
CA THR A 133 26.40 -6.84 2.99
C THR A 133 25.51 -6.95 1.75
N ALA A 134 26.05 -6.92 0.54
CA ALA A 134 25.30 -7.15 -0.69
C ALA A 134 24.58 -8.51 -0.68
N GLN A 135 25.28 -9.58 -0.32
CA GLN A 135 24.70 -10.91 -0.18
C GLN A 135 23.59 -10.97 0.88
N GLN A 136 23.75 -10.27 2.01
CA GLN A 136 22.74 -10.17 3.03
C GLN A 136 21.48 -9.44 2.53
N ILE A 137 21.66 -8.33 1.80
CA ILE A 137 20.55 -7.58 1.19
C ILE A 137 19.80 -8.45 0.20
N ASP A 138 20.50 -9.18 -0.68
CA ASP A 138 19.90 -10.09 -1.65
C ASP A 138 19.08 -11.19 -0.96
N ALA A 139 19.65 -11.80 0.09
CA ALA A 139 18.99 -12.86 0.85
C ALA A 139 17.72 -12.35 1.55
N GLU A 140 17.80 -11.17 2.20
CA GLU A 140 16.67 -10.56 2.88
C GLU A 140 15.56 -10.11 1.92
N ALA A 141 15.90 -9.51 0.77
CA ALA A 141 14.93 -9.16 -0.25
C ALA A 141 14.18 -10.40 -0.76
N LYS A 142 14.91 -11.51 -0.99
CA LYS A 142 14.31 -12.80 -1.36
C LYS A 142 13.37 -13.34 -0.28
N LEU A 143 13.72 -13.21 1.00
CA LEU A 143 12.86 -13.62 2.13
C LEU A 143 11.60 -12.76 2.21
N VAL A 144 11.70 -11.43 2.03
CA VAL A 144 10.56 -10.53 1.99
C VAL A 144 9.59 -10.93 0.89
N ILE A 145 10.09 -11.15 -0.33
CA ILE A 145 9.27 -11.59 -1.47
C ILE A 145 8.64 -12.96 -1.20
N GLY A 146 9.40 -13.90 -0.62
CA GLY A 146 8.90 -15.24 -0.26
C GLY A 146 7.73 -15.17 0.73
N LYS A 147 7.85 -14.35 1.77
CA LYS A 147 6.77 -14.14 2.75
C LYS A 147 5.53 -13.49 2.12
N ALA A 148 5.71 -12.51 1.25
CA ALA A 148 4.60 -11.89 0.53
C ALA A 148 3.91 -12.89 -0.43
N TYR A 149 4.68 -13.76 -1.07
CA TYR A 149 4.15 -14.84 -1.90
C TYR A 149 3.29 -15.82 -1.09
N GLU A 150 3.78 -16.27 0.08
CA GLU A 150 3.03 -17.14 1.00
C GLU A 150 1.75 -16.49 1.50
N MET A 151 1.77 -15.19 1.78
CA MET A 151 0.57 -14.42 2.16
C MET A 151 -0.48 -14.43 1.04
N ALA A 152 -0.05 -14.16 -0.20
CA ALA A 152 -0.94 -14.19 -1.37
C ALA A 152 -1.49 -15.61 -1.61
N GLU A 153 -0.64 -16.64 -1.52
CA GLU A 153 -1.04 -18.04 -1.67
C GLU A 153 -2.11 -18.45 -0.65
N LYS A 154 -1.90 -18.10 0.62
CA LYS A 154 -2.87 -18.35 1.68
C LYS A 154 -4.23 -17.72 1.37
N VAL A 155 -4.25 -16.43 1.02
CA VAL A 155 -5.48 -15.72 0.67
C VAL A 155 -6.20 -16.40 -0.50
N LEU A 156 -5.48 -16.71 -1.57
CA LEU A 156 -6.07 -17.28 -2.78
C LEU A 156 -6.58 -18.72 -2.56
N ARG A 157 -5.91 -19.51 -1.73
CA ARG A 157 -6.41 -20.85 -1.34
C ARG A 157 -7.68 -20.76 -0.49
N GLU A 158 -7.72 -19.83 0.48
CA GLU A 158 -8.90 -19.61 1.34
C GLU A 158 -10.09 -19.03 0.58
N ARG A 159 -9.85 -18.36 -0.55
CA ARG A 159 -10.86 -17.70 -1.38
C ARG A 159 -10.95 -18.26 -2.80
N ALA A 160 -10.61 -19.53 -2.98
CA ALA A 160 -10.52 -20.18 -4.29
C ALA A 160 -11.84 -20.10 -5.10
N ASP A 161 -12.99 -20.27 -4.45
CA ASP A 161 -14.30 -20.18 -5.12
C ASP A 161 -14.58 -18.74 -5.59
N GLY A 162 -14.28 -17.75 -4.77
CA GLY A 162 -14.43 -16.34 -5.13
C GLY A 162 -13.46 -15.92 -6.24
N LEU A 163 -12.21 -16.39 -6.20
CA LEU A 163 -11.24 -16.18 -7.27
C LEU A 163 -11.78 -16.71 -8.61
N LYS A 164 -12.31 -17.93 -8.60
CA LYS A 164 -12.88 -18.54 -9.78
C LYS A 164 -14.08 -17.74 -10.30
N GLU A 165 -15.03 -17.39 -9.43
CA GLU A 165 -16.21 -16.58 -9.80
C GLU A 165 -15.80 -15.24 -10.41
N LEU A 166 -14.80 -14.55 -9.81
CA LEU A 166 -14.30 -13.28 -10.31
C LEU A 166 -13.64 -13.42 -11.69
N ALA A 167 -12.82 -14.47 -11.89
CA ALA A 167 -12.18 -14.73 -13.18
C ALA A 167 -13.19 -15.07 -14.28
N GLU A 168 -14.20 -15.89 -13.97
CA GLU A 168 -15.28 -16.21 -14.91
C GLU A 168 -16.11 -14.96 -15.28
N LEU A 169 -16.38 -14.09 -14.30
CA LEU A 169 -17.06 -12.82 -14.54
C LEU A 169 -16.24 -11.87 -15.42
N LEU A 170 -14.91 -11.85 -15.26
CA LEU A 170 -14.00 -11.10 -16.13
C LEU A 170 -13.99 -11.66 -17.57
N LEU A 171 -14.07 -12.98 -17.74
CA LEU A 171 -14.17 -13.58 -19.07
C LEU A 171 -15.49 -13.22 -19.77
N GLU A 172 -16.57 -13.09 -19.01
CA GLU A 172 -17.90 -12.73 -19.55
C GLU A 172 -18.02 -11.23 -19.86
N ARG A 173 -17.60 -10.37 -18.92
CA ARG A 173 -17.86 -8.91 -19.00
C ARG A 173 -16.66 -8.07 -19.39
N GLU A 174 -15.44 -8.63 -19.36
CA GLU A 174 -14.15 -7.99 -19.61
C GLU A 174 -13.78 -6.86 -18.64
N VAL A 175 -14.75 -6.30 -17.91
CA VAL A 175 -14.58 -5.28 -16.88
C VAL A 175 -15.48 -5.61 -15.69
N VAL A 176 -14.92 -5.59 -14.48
CA VAL A 176 -15.62 -5.82 -13.22
C VAL A 176 -15.33 -4.64 -12.29
N PHE A 177 -16.33 -4.15 -11.58
CA PHE A 177 -16.23 -3.02 -10.67
C PHE A 177 -16.28 -3.46 -9.19
N THR A 178 -16.03 -2.51 -8.30
CA THR A 178 -16.00 -2.71 -6.85
C THR A 178 -17.23 -3.43 -6.32
N GLU A 179 -18.42 -3.10 -6.82
CA GLU A 179 -19.69 -3.67 -6.37
C GLU A 179 -19.80 -5.18 -6.62
N ASP A 180 -19.26 -5.64 -7.75
CA ASP A 180 -19.21 -7.08 -8.07
C ASP A 180 -18.21 -7.80 -7.16
N VAL A 181 -17.07 -7.18 -6.88
CA VAL A 181 -16.04 -7.74 -5.99
C VAL A 181 -16.56 -7.82 -4.56
N GLU A 182 -17.27 -6.77 -4.09
CA GLU A 182 -17.92 -6.77 -2.79
C GLU A 182 -19.02 -7.85 -2.68
N ARG A 183 -19.78 -8.08 -3.75
CA ARG A 183 -20.78 -9.16 -3.81
C ARG A 183 -20.14 -10.55 -3.66
N ILE A 184 -18.97 -10.77 -4.26
CA ILE A 184 -18.26 -12.06 -4.23
C ILE A 184 -17.58 -12.29 -2.88
N PHE A 185 -16.85 -11.30 -2.35
CA PHE A 185 -16.00 -11.45 -1.17
C PHE A 185 -16.56 -10.84 0.11
N GLY A 186 -17.67 -10.09 0.02
CA GLY A 186 -18.18 -9.27 1.11
C GLY A 186 -17.44 -7.93 1.24
N ARG A 187 -17.87 -7.13 2.22
CA ARG A 187 -17.26 -5.81 2.48
C ARG A 187 -15.82 -5.94 2.95
N ARG A 188 -14.98 -4.99 2.55
CA ARG A 188 -13.59 -4.94 2.99
C ARG A 188 -13.50 -4.75 4.51
N LYS A 189 -12.63 -5.50 5.15
CA LYS A 189 -12.39 -5.41 6.60
C LYS A 189 -12.02 -4.00 7.05
N LYS A 190 -11.18 -3.31 6.28
CA LYS A 190 -10.75 -1.93 6.55
C LYS A 190 -11.93 -0.93 6.57
N ASP A 191 -12.88 -1.07 5.65
CA ASP A 191 -14.03 -0.18 5.57
C ASP A 191 -14.96 -0.39 6.77
N ILE A 192 -15.17 -1.64 7.16
CA ILE A 192 -15.94 -1.99 8.37
C ILE A 192 -15.28 -1.40 9.62
N LEU A 193 -13.98 -1.56 9.77
CA LEU A 193 -13.22 -1.04 10.92
C LEU A 193 -13.22 0.49 10.96
N ARG A 194 -13.15 1.15 9.80
CA ARG A 194 -13.23 2.62 9.70
C ARG A 194 -14.58 3.12 10.16
N GLU A 195 -15.69 2.55 9.67
CA GLU A 195 -17.03 2.93 10.09
C GLU A 195 -17.27 2.70 11.58
N GLN A 196 -16.77 1.61 12.13
CA GLN A 196 -16.85 1.34 13.58
C GLN A 196 -16.13 2.41 14.39
N LYS A 197 -14.91 2.79 13.99
CA LYS A 197 -14.15 3.87 14.65
C LYS A 197 -14.82 5.22 14.53
N GLU A 198 -15.41 5.54 13.38
CA GLU A 198 -16.16 6.79 13.17
C GLU A 198 -17.42 6.82 14.02
N ALA A 199 -18.14 5.71 14.14
CA ALA A 199 -19.31 5.59 15.00
C ALA A 199 -18.95 5.75 16.49
N GLU A 200 -17.90 5.09 16.95
CA GLU A 200 -17.39 5.24 18.33
C GLU A 200 -16.93 6.67 18.63
N ALA A 201 -16.26 7.31 17.67
CA ALA A 201 -15.83 8.70 17.82
C ALA A 201 -17.02 9.66 17.94
N LYS A 202 -18.08 9.45 17.14
CA LYS A 202 -19.33 10.23 17.25
C LYS A 202 -20.00 10.05 18.60
N VAL A 203 -20.12 8.80 19.07
CA VAL A 203 -20.72 8.52 20.40
C VAL A 203 -19.93 9.18 21.52
N LYS A 204 -18.57 9.17 21.43
CA LYS A 204 -17.73 9.87 22.41
C LYS A 204 -17.89 11.39 22.34
N ALA A 205 -18.00 11.97 21.15
CA ALA A 205 -18.20 13.41 20.97
C ALA A 205 -19.56 13.85 21.50
N ASP A 206 -20.63 13.11 21.19
CA ASP A 206 -21.97 13.39 21.68
C ASP A 206 -22.09 13.20 23.22
N GLY A 207 -21.43 12.19 23.77
CA GLY A 207 -21.34 11.96 25.20
C GLY A 207 -20.53 13.03 25.96
N ALA A 208 -19.54 13.65 25.31
CA ALA A 208 -18.76 14.76 25.86
C ALA A 208 -19.57 16.07 25.81
N ALA A 209 -20.33 16.30 24.73
CA ALA A 209 -21.23 17.46 24.61
C ALA A 209 -22.36 17.43 25.62
N ALA A 210 -22.91 16.24 25.94
CA ALA A 210 -23.96 16.08 26.95
C ALA A 210 -23.49 16.28 28.41
N LYS A 211 -22.17 16.27 28.68
CA LYS A 211 -21.59 16.51 30.02
C LYS A 211 -21.05 17.93 30.23
N GLY A 212 -21.19 18.81 29.25
CA GLY A 212 -20.63 20.14 29.23
C GLY A 212 -21.66 21.28 29.29
N GLU A 213 -22.65 21.21 30.17
CA GLU A 213 -23.32 22.41 30.61
C GLU A 213 -22.73 22.87 31.95
N PRO A 214 -21.98 23.98 32.00
CA PRO A 214 -21.67 24.62 33.26
C PRO A 214 -22.80 25.55 33.67
N GLU A 215 -23.36 25.31 34.84
CA GLU A 215 -24.17 26.29 35.56
C GLU A 215 -23.44 27.64 35.54
N ALA A 216 -24.06 28.61 34.90
CA ALA A 216 -23.71 30.01 35.04
C ALA A 216 -24.30 30.51 36.35
N SER A 217 -23.48 30.74 37.35
CA SER A 217 -23.80 31.57 38.50
C SER A 217 -22.87 32.77 38.60
N ALA A 218 -23.48 33.86 38.37
CA ALA A 218 -23.24 35.25 38.66
C ALA A 218 -22.16 35.69 39.68
N ALA A 219 -21.61 36.83 39.34
CA ALA A 219 -21.12 37.97 40.11
C ALA A 219 -19.60 38.15 40.05
N LEU A 220 -19.07 39.28 39.82
CA LEU A 220 -19.25 40.66 40.12
C LEU A 220 -18.09 41.47 39.50
N ALA A 221 -18.39 42.69 39.15
CA ALA A 221 -17.54 43.71 38.55
C ALA A 221 -16.18 43.98 39.24
N ALA A 222 -15.18 44.36 38.45
CA ALA A 222 -14.36 45.56 38.66
C ALA A 222 -13.37 45.81 37.48
N LYS A 223 -13.33 47.07 37.09
CA LYS A 223 -12.47 47.76 36.07
C LYS A 223 -11.07 48.07 36.65
N PRO A 224 -10.21 48.82 35.93
CA PRO A 224 -9.61 48.63 34.60
C PRO A 224 -8.06 48.72 34.60
N ALA A 225 -7.49 48.68 33.40
CA ALA A 225 -6.14 48.81 32.86
C ALA A 225 -5.07 49.64 33.60
N PRO A 226 -3.73 49.53 33.28
CA PRO A 226 -3.29 50.21 32.08
C PRO A 226 -2.23 49.45 31.21
N GLU A 227 -2.03 50.04 30.05
CA GLU A 227 -1.10 49.82 28.98
C GLU A 227 0.39 49.74 29.43
N GLU A 228 1.16 49.03 28.66
CA GLU A 228 2.40 49.46 28.00
C GLU A 228 3.32 48.28 27.64
N GLY A 229 3.83 48.31 26.44
CA GLY A 229 5.17 47.82 26.15
C GLY A 229 5.29 46.77 25.05
N ALA A 230 5.15 47.15 23.79
CA ALA A 230 5.97 46.50 22.76
C ALA A 230 7.43 46.93 22.95
N PRO A 231 8.37 46.02 22.77
CA PRO A 231 9.23 46.21 21.62
C PRO A 231 9.92 44.96 21.03
N ALA A 232 10.41 45.21 19.84
CA ALA A 232 11.63 44.74 19.22
C ALA A 232 11.62 43.42 18.43
N VAL A 233 11.43 43.65 17.17
CA VAL A 233 11.98 42.91 16.02
C VAL A 233 13.49 42.74 16.21
N VAL A 234 13.98 41.50 16.21
CA VAL A 234 15.37 41.17 15.97
C VAL A 234 15.47 40.52 14.61
N GLN A 235 15.99 41.30 13.64
CA GLN A 235 16.52 40.83 12.38
C GLN A 235 17.87 40.15 12.66
N THR A 236 18.02 38.88 12.21
CA THR A 236 19.35 38.30 12.06
C THR A 236 19.65 38.10 10.58
N GLU A 237 20.68 38.81 10.16
CA GLU A 237 21.27 38.80 8.84
C GLU A 237 21.87 37.43 8.48
N THR A 238 21.72 37.08 7.22
CA THR A 238 22.42 35.99 6.53
C THR A 238 23.87 36.42 6.25
N PRO A 239 24.89 35.59 6.44
CA PRO A 239 26.21 35.86 5.87
C PRO A 239 26.35 35.28 4.46
N GLU A 240 26.85 36.11 3.59
CA GLU A 240 27.30 35.83 2.22
C GLU A 240 28.42 34.79 2.18
N ALA A 241 28.41 33.98 1.10
CA ALA A 241 29.47 33.06 0.73
C ALA A 241 30.68 33.82 0.14
N PRO A 242 31.92 33.42 0.42
CA PRO A 242 33.07 33.91 -0.33
C PRO A 242 33.37 33.10 -1.58
N ALA A 243 33.92 33.76 -2.54
CA ALA A 243 34.30 33.41 -3.91
C ALA A 243 35.14 32.15 -4.09
#